data_e9deb4a55e6e7bb55a08188f1a0b6621
#
_entry.id   e9deb4a55e6e7bb55a08188f1a0b6621
#
_cell.length_a   1.000
_cell.length_b   1.000
_cell.length_c   1.000
_cell.angle_alpha   90.00
_cell.angle_beta   90.00
_cell.angle_gamma   90.00
#
_symmetry.space_group_name_H-M   'P 1'
#
loop_
_entity.id
_entity.type
_entity.pdbx_description
1 polymer ?
#
loop_
_entity_poly.entity_id
_entity_poly.type
_entity_poly.pdbx_seq_one_letter_code
_entity_poly.pdbx_strand_id
1 'polypeptide(L)'
;MITALLVACAGSTPSEPSILRDVECIRESEGLPADIWESAIAAYEASDAENAPDPGSIVFVGSSSILFWDTLTEDMAPMPVLNRGFGGSEIAHATYFADRIVLPYEPSAIVLYAGDNDIAFGLSADCTFEDFEAFVAHIRAAARGTPIYYISIKPSPARWTLWQEMQRANQLIEARTTTVSTLHFIDVSEAMLDEQGQPIGELFLADGLHMTTAGYELWTSIVRPRLAADLGI
;
A
#
# COMPACT_ATOMS: atom_id res chain seq x y z
N MET A 1 -42.59 -60.43 9.09
CA MET A 1 -42.47 -59.12 8.37
C MET A 1 -41.66 -58.20 9.24
N ILE A 2 -40.40 -58.02 8.92
CA ILE A 2 -39.50 -57.13 9.65
C ILE A 2 -39.14 -56.01 8.66
N THR A 3 -39.65 -54.82 8.95
CA THR A 3 -39.41 -53.63 8.13
C THR A 3 -38.10 -52.97 8.58
N ALA A 4 -37.09 -53.00 7.72
CA ALA A 4 -35.81 -52.33 7.96
C ALA A 4 -35.94 -50.83 7.65
N LEU A 5 -35.63 -49.98 8.65
CA LEU A 5 -35.56 -48.54 8.54
C LEU A 5 -34.13 -48.15 8.03
N LEU A 6 -34.06 -47.69 6.81
CA LEU A 6 -32.81 -47.09 6.27
C LEU A 6 -32.68 -45.64 6.79
N VAL A 7 -31.72 -45.43 7.65
CA VAL A 7 -31.29 -44.08 8.04
C VAL A 7 -30.30 -43.60 6.98
N ALA A 8 -30.69 -42.61 6.19
CA ALA A 8 -29.82 -41.92 5.27
C ALA A 8 -28.98 -40.90 6.03
N CYS A 9 -27.67 -41.13 6.14
CA CYS A 9 -26.70 -40.12 6.55
C CYS A 9 -26.55 -39.08 5.43
N ALA A 10 -27.10 -37.89 5.64
CA ALA A 10 -26.81 -36.75 4.80
C ALA A 10 -25.38 -36.29 5.08
N GLY A 11 -24.47 -36.59 4.15
CA GLY A 11 -23.13 -36.03 4.16
C GLY A 11 -23.19 -34.52 3.83
N SER A 12 -22.80 -33.70 4.79
CA SER A 12 -22.55 -32.31 4.56
C SER A 12 -21.28 -32.18 3.70
N THR A 13 -21.45 -31.78 2.45
CA THR A 13 -20.34 -31.33 1.61
C THR A 13 -19.73 -30.09 2.23
N PRO A 14 -18.38 -29.99 2.32
CA PRO A 14 -17.71 -28.73 2.70
C PRO A 14 -18.11 -27.69 1.66
N SER A 15 -18.68 -26.58 2.13
CA SER A 15 -18.88 -25.40 1.28
C SER A 15 -17.51 -24.89 0.83
N GLU A 16 -17.27 -24.91 -0.48
CA GLU A 16 -16.15 -24.16 -1.06
C GLU A 16 -16.24 -22.72 -0.58
N PRO A 17 -15.10 -22.07 -0.20
CA PRO A 17 -15.10 -20.65 0.07
C PRO A 17 -15.55 -19.94 -1.22
N SER A 18 -16.71 -19.30 -1.16
CA SER A 18 -17.20 -18.50 -2.27
C SER A 18 -16.25 -17.34 -2.47
N ILE A 19 -15.45 -17.42 -3.51
CA ILE A 19 -14.76 -16.26 -4.09
C ILE A 19 -15.82 -15.46 -4.86
N LEU A 20 -16.81 -14.95 -4.16
CA LEU A 20 -17.65 -13.88 -4.63
C LEU A 20 -16.92 -12.60 -4.23
N ARG A 21 -16.08 -12.08 -5.13
CA ARG A 21 -15.74 -10.66 -5.12
C ARG A 21 -17.07 -9.92 -5.16
N ASP A 22 -17.34 -9.09 -4.16
CA ASP A 22 -18.51 -8.24 -4.19
C ASP A 22 -18.52 -7.48 -5.51
N VAL A 23 -19.67 -7.51 -6.19
CA VAL A 23 -19.85 -6.91 -7.52
C VAL A 23 -19.55 -5.40 -7.51
N GLU A 24 -19.54 -4.78 -6.34
CA GLU A 24 -19.19 -3.37 -6.12
C GLU A 24 -17.71 -3.02 -6.34
N CYS A 25 -16.78 -3.97 -6.19
CA CYS A 25 -15.35 -3.73 -6.42
C CYS A 25 -14.93 -4.02 -7.87
N ILE A 26 -15.84 -4.48 -8.72
CA ILE A 26 -15.59 -4.53 -10.16
C ILE A 26 -15.53 -3.10 -10.66
N ARG A 27 -14.34 -2.66 -11.05
CA ARG A 27 -14.09 -1.31 -11.54
C ARG A 27 -14.97 -0.99 -12.74
N GLU A 28 -16.06 -0.24 -12.53
CA GLU A 28 -16.66 0.55 -13.61
C GLU A 28 -15.76 1.76 -13.96
N SER A 29 -14.85 2.17 -13.08
CA SER A 29 -13.76 3.04 -13.46
C SER A 29 -12.83 2.21 -14.34
N GLU A 30 -12.73 2.55 -15.61
CA GLU A 30 -11.58 2.21 -16.44
C GLU A 30 -10.35 2.80 -15.73
N GLY A 31 -9.85 2.09 -14.70
CA GLY A 31 -8.58 2.43 -14.07
C GLY A 31 -7.58 2.61 -15.19
N LEU A 32 -6.77 3.65 -15.09
CA LEU A 32 -5.77 3.92 -16.12
C LEU A 32 -5.07 2.60 -16.47
N PRO A 33 -5.01 2.21 -17.75
CA PRO A 33 -4.39 0.96 -18.14
C PRO A 33 -2.98 0.85 -17.57
N ALA A 34 -2.58 -0.31 -17.06
CA ALA A 34 -1.24 -0.48 -16.47
C ALA A 34 -0.10 -0.09 -17.41
N ASP A 35 -0.32 -0.15 -18.72
CA ASP A 35 0.63 0.21 -19.77
C ASP A 35 1.07 1.69 -19.74
N ILE A 36 0.30 2.61 -19.15
CA ILE A 36 0.73 4.01 -19.02
C ILE A 36 1.98 4.18 -18.14
N TRP A 37 2.23 3.26 -17.21
CA TRP A 37 3.43 3.27 -16.36
C TRP A 37 4.58 2.44 -16.91
N GLU A 38 4.40 1.72 -18.02
CA GLU A 38 5.42 0.83 -18.58
C GLU A 38 6.75 1.56 -18.81
N SER A 39 6.72 2.82 -19.27
CA SER A 39 7.93 3.61 -19.45
C SER A 39 8.65 3.94 -18.13
N ALA A 40 7.91 4.18 -17.05
CA ALA A 40 8.48 4.44 -15.74
C ALA A 40 9.08 3.16 -15.11
N ILE A 41 8.40 2.04 -15.27
CA ILE A 41 8.87 0.74 -14.80
C ILE A 41 10.11 0.29 -15.57
N ALA A 42 10.09 0.42 -16.91
CA ALA A 42 11.26 0.12 -17.75
C ALA A 42 12.46 1.02 -17.44
N ALA A 43 12.24 2.26 -17.01
CA ALA A 43 13.31 3.15 -16.57
C ALA A 43 13.97 2.66 -15.28
N TYR A 44 13.20 2.11 -14.32
CA TYR A 44 13.77 1.46 -13.15
C TYR A 44 14.61 0.24 -13.55
N GLU A 45 14.09 -0.65 -14.38
CA GLU A 45 14.81 -1.84 -14.86
C GLU A 45 16.10 -1.47 -15.61
N ALA A 46 16.08 -0.42 -16.44
CA ALA A 46 17.26 0.05 -17.15
C ALA A 46 18.32 0.62 -16.19
N SER A 47 17.91 1.41 -15.21
CA SER A 47 18.80 1.93 -14.18
C SER A 47 19.43 0.81 -13.36
N ASP A 48 18.65 -0.20 -13.00
CA ASP A 48 19.11 -1.37 -12.23
C ASP A 48 20.06 -2.26 -13.04
N ALA A 49 19.87 -2.32 -14.35
CA ALA A 49 20.80 -3.03 -15.23
C ALA A 49 22.19 -2.36 -15.31
N GLU A 50 22.24 -1.02 -15.13
CA GLU A 50 23.48 -0.27 -15.07
C GLU A 50 24.10 -0.29 -13.66
N ASN A 51 23.28 -0.19 -12.62
CA ASN A 51 23.68 -0.13 -11.23
C ASN A 51 22.72 -0.97 -10.39
N ALA A 52 22.99 -2.27 -10.30
CA ALA A 52 22.12 -3.19 -9.57
C ALA A 52 22.01 -2.79 -8.09
N PRO A 53 20.79 -2.59 -7.57
CA PRO A 53 20.59 -2.34 -6.15
C PRO A 53 21.06 -3.51 -5.30
N ASP A 54 21.58 -3.22 -4.10
CA ASP A 54 21.95 -4.27 -3.16
C ASP A 54 20.72 -5.06 -2.72
N PRO A 55 20.78 -6.40 -2.73
CA PRO A 55 19.72 -7.24 -2.15
C PRO A 55 19.50 -6.92 -0.68
N GLY A 56 18.25 -7.03 -0.23
CA GLY A 56 17.90 -6.75 1.17
C GLY A 56 17.64 -5.29 1.48
N SER A 57 17.62 -4.40 0.50
CA SER A 57 17.15 -3.02 0.68
C SER A 57 15.68 -2.99 1.12
N ILE A 58 15.29 -1.94 1.86
CA ILE A 58 13.89 -1.65 2.13
C ILE A 58 13.28 -1.00 0.88
N VAL A 59 12.29 -1.64 0.27
CA VAL A 59 11.66 -1.13 -0.95
C VAL A 59 10.45 -0.27 -0.60
N PHE A 60 10.52 1.01 -0.96
CA PHE A 60 9.39 1.93 -0.91
C PHE A 60 8.69 1.91 -2.26
N VAL A 61 7.45 1.46 -2.29
CA VAL A 61 6.63 1.32 -3.50
C VAL A 61 5.29 2.05 -3.34
N GLY A 62 4.72 2.51 -4.43
CA GLY A 62 3.41 3.15 -4.46
C GLY A 62 3.35 4.37 -5.36
N SER A 63 2.54 5.36 -4.97
CA SER A 63 2.15 6.47 -5.84
C SER A 63 3.14 7.63 -5.85
N SER A 64 2.68 8.81 -6.32
CA SER A 64 3.50 10.02 -6.45
C SER A 64 4.13 10.48 -5.13
N SER A 65 3.52 10.19 -3.99
CA SER A 65 4.12 10.56 -2.69
C SER A 65 5.40 9.77 -2.39
N ILE A 66 5.55 8.57 -2.93
CA ILE A 66 6.83 7.85 -2.89
C ILE A 66 7.75 8.36 -4.01
N LEU A 67 7.24 8.49 -5.24
CA LEU A 67 8.03 8.94 -6.39
C LEU A 67 8.76 10.26 -6.10
N PHE A 68 8.07 11.24 -5.52
CA PHE A 68 8.60 12.59 -5.26
C PHE A 68 9.32 12.72 -3.90
N TRP A 69 9.55 11.62 -3.20
CA TRP A 69 10.42 11.65 -2.01
C TRP A 69 11.89 11.60 -2.42
N ASP A 70 12.36 12.72 -2.98
CA ASP A 70 13.69 12.84 -3.58
C ASP A 70 14.81 12.62 -2.56
N THR A 71 14.55 12.94 -1.28
CA THR A 71 15.51 12.81 -0.17
C THR A 71 15.39 11.47 0.57
N LEU A 72 14.62 10.49 0.05
CA LEU A 72 14.32 9.24 0.74
C LEU A 72 15.57 8.52 1.27
N THR A 73 16.64 8.47 0.48
CA THR A 73 17.87 7.78 0.85
C THR A 73 18.56 8.47 2.03
N GLU A 74 18.63 9.79 2.00
CA GLU A 74 19.21 10.62 3.07
C GLU A 74 18.34 10.56 4.33
N ASP A 75 17.03 10.65 4.16
CA ASP A 75 16.05 10.66 5.24
C ASP A 75 16.01 9.33 6.00
N MET A 76 16.20 8.22 5.32
CA MET A 76 16.18 6.89 5.91
C MET A 76 17.57 6.41 6.37
N ALA A 77 18.65 7.16 6.11
CA ALA A 77 20.00 6.74 6.50
C ALA A 77 20.08 6.40 8.01
N PRO A 78 20.80 5.32 8.41
CA PRO A 78 21.68 4.49 7.60
C PRO A 78 21.00 3.26 6.94
N MET A 79 19.68 3.16 6.95
CA MET A 79 18.95 2.04 6.33
C MET A 79 19.11 2.08 4.79
N PRO A 80 19.48 0.98 4.13
CA PRO A 80 19.48 0.93 2.68
C PRO A 80 18.04 0.91 2.16
N VAL A 81 17.67 1.91 1.39
CA VAL A 81 16.32 2.06 0.86
C VAL A 81 16.32 2.20 -0.66
N LEU A 82 15.22 1.79 -1.29
CA LEU A 82 15.03 1.85 -2.72
C LEU A 82 13.68 2.49 -3.04
N ASN A 83 13.68 3.60 -3.79
CA ASN A 83 12.45 4.25 -4.24
C ASN A 83 11.94 3.57 -5.52
N ARG A 84 10.72 3.05 -5.46
CA ARG A 84 9.98 2.44 -6.57
C ARG A 84 8.57 3.01 -6.68
N GLY A 85 8.44 4.31 -6.42
CA GLY A 85 7.21 5.05 -6.62
C GLY A 85 6.94 5.37 -8.09
N PHE A 86 5.67 5.39 -8.49
CA PHE A 86 5.25 5.82 -9.82
C PHE A 86 3.92 6.58 -9.73
N GLY A 87 3.92 7.79 -10.28
CA GLY A 87 2.88 8.80 -10.04
C GLY A 87 1.50 8.37 -10.53
N GLY A 88 0.47 8.66 -9.72
CA GLY A 88 -0.92 8.35 -10.06
C GLY A 88 -1.32 6.87 -9.90
N SER A 89 -0.42 6.01 -9.42
CA SER A 89 -0.71 4.60 -9.23
C SER A 89 -1.67 4.36 -8.06
N GLU A 90 -2.43 3.30 -8.17
CA GLU A 90 -3.30 2.71 -7.17
C GLU A 90 -2.61 1.47 -6.56
N ILE A 91 -3.16 0.89 -5.49
CA ILE A 91 -2.61 -0.32 -4.86
C ILE A 91 -2.55 -1.49 -5.85
N ALA A 92 -3.59 -1.67 -6.67
CA ALA A 92 -3.62 -2.72 -7.69
C ALA A 92 -2.48 -2.60 -8.70
N HIS A 93 -2.04 -1.39 -9.04
CA HIS A 93 -0.90 -1.17 -9.92
C HIS A 93 0.42 -1.53 -9.24
N ALA A 94 0.57 -1.22 -7.95
CA ALA A 94 1.73 -1.68 -7.16
C ALA A 94 1.80 -3.21 -7.11
N THR A 95 0.65 -3.88 -7.02
CA THR A 95 0.56 -5.36 -7.09
C THR A 95 0.98 -5.88 -8.47
N TYR A 96 0.46 -5.27 -9.53
CA TYR A 96 0.74 -5.70 -10.91
C TYR A 96 2.23 -5.64 -11.26
N PHE A 97 2.93 -4.59 -10.80
CA PHE A 97 4.36 -4.41 -11.09
C PHE A 97 5.30 -4.99 -10.03
N ALA A 98 4.77 -5.59 -8.94
CA ALA A 98 5.60 -6.07 -7.82
C ALA A 98 6.69 -7.07 -8.24
N ASP A 99 6.41 -7.94 -9.21
CA ASP A 99 7.37 -8.93 -9.73
C ASP A 99 8.55 -8.29 -10.47
N ARG A 100 8.44 -7.02 -10.87
CA ARG A 100 9.45 -6.29 -11.62
C ARG A 100 10.21 -5.27 -10.78
N ILE A 101 9.53 -4.62 -9.81
CA ILE A 101 10.09 -3.48 -9.07
C ILE A 101 10.08 -3.65 -7.55
N VAL A 102 9.71 -4.82 -7.02
CA VAL A 102 9.75 -5.11 -5.58
C VAL A 102 10.48 -6.42 -5.31
N LEU A 103 9.98 -7.52 -5.82
CA LEU A 103 10.46 -8.87 -5.51
C LEU A 103 11.89 -9.16 -5.97
N PRO A 104 12.39 -8.63 -7.12
CA PRO A 104 13.76 -8.90 -7.58
C PRO A 104 14.86 -8.45 -6.61
N TYR A 105 14.55 -7.52 -5.70
CA TYR A 105 15.52 -6.98 -4.73
C TYR A 105 15.62 -7.79 -3.44
N GLU A 106 14.87 -8.90 -3.31
CA GLU A 106 14.81 -9.71 -2.07
C GLU A 106 14.64 -8.82 -0.82
N PRO A 107 13.61 -7.96 -0.75
CA PRO A 107 13.55 -6.87 0.21
C PRO A 107 13.55 -7.36 1.66
N SER A 108 14.32 -6.70 2.52
CA SER A 108 14.28 -6.91 3.97
C SER A 108 12.97 -6.39 4.59
N ALA A 109 12.37 -5.38 3.97
CA ALA A 109 11.04 -4.86 4.26
C ALA A 109 10.46 -4.15 3.03
N ILE A 110 9.14 -4.04 2.98
CA ILE A 110 8.41 -3.30 1.94
C ILE A 110 7.59 -2.21 2.62
N VAL A 111 7.68 -0.99 2.11
CA VAL A 111 6.87 0.16 2.54
C VAL A 111 5.96 0.55 1.39
N LEU A 112 4.65 0.38 1.58
CA LEU A 112 3.63 0.71 0.59
C LEU A 112 2.94 2.01 0.96
N TYR A 113 2.84 2.94 0.01
CA TYR A 113 1.94 4.09 0.05
C TYR A 113 1.13 4.20 -1.24
N ALA A 114 -0.15 3.92 -1.16
CA ALA A 114 -1.18 4.13 -2.18
C ALA A 114 -2.55 4.12 -1.51
N GLY A 115 -3.64 4.28 -2.25
CA GLY A 115 -5.00 4.29 -1.72
C GLY A 115 -5.69 5.64 -1.89
N ASP A 116 -4.92 6.74 -1.90
CA ASP A 116 -5.48 8.07 -2.13
C ASP A 116 -5.94 8.28 -3.59
N ASN A 117 -5.26 7.66 -4.55
CA ASN A 117 -5.71 7.64 -5.96
C ASN A 117 -6.88 6.68 -6.15
N ASP A 118 -6.84 5.53 -5.51
CA ASP A 118 -7.91 4.53 -5.52
C ASP A 118 -9.26 5.18 -5.19
N ILE A 119 -9.33 5.89 -4.06
CA ILE A 119 -10.52 6.59 -3.62
C ILE A 119 -10.84 7.80 -4.50
N ALA A 120 -9.82 8.55 -4.96
CA ALA A 120 -10.03 9.68 -5.85
C ALA A 120 -10.57 9.27 -7.23
N PHE A 121 -10.28 8.05 -7.68
CA PHE A 121 -10.81 7.48 -8.92
C PHE A 121 -12.10 6.67 -8.71
N GLY A 122 -12.71 6.76 -7.51
CA GLY A 122 -14.05 6.29 -7.24
C GLY A 122 -14.14 4.93 -6.56
N LEU A 123 -13.04 4.33 -6.12
CA LEU A 123 -13.11 3.12 -5.29
C LEU A 123 -13.60 3.47 -3.88
N SER A 124 -14.38 2.56 -3.29
CA SER A 124 -14.73 2.64 -1.89
C SER A 124 -13.56 2.23 -0.97
N ALA A 125 -13.68 2.55 0.31
CA ALA A 125 -12.72 2.10 1.32
C ALA A 125 -12.62 0.56 1.39
N ASP A 126 -13.75 -0.14 1.22
CA ASP A 126 -13.77 -1.60 1.23
C ASP A 126 -13.00 -2.16 0.01
N CYS A 127 -13.19 -1.60 -1.18
CA CYS A 127 -12.46 -2.02 -2.38
C CYS A 127 -10.96 -1.68 -2.30
N THR A 128 -10.62 -0.51 -1.76
CA THR A 128 -9.22 -0.14 -1.49
C THR A 128 -8.57 -1.12 -0.51
N PHE A 129 -9.31 -1.57 0.50
CA PHE A 129 -8.85 -2.59 1.43
C PHE A 129 -8.69 -3.96 0.76
N GLU A 130 -9.58 -4.36 -0.14
CA GLU A 130 -9.44 -5.62 -0.92
C GLU A 130 -8.19 -5.58 -1.81
N ASP A 131 -7.90 -4.44 -2.46
CA ASP A 131 -6.67 -4.26 -3.23
C ASP A 131 -5.41 -4.37 -2.33
N PHE A 132 -5.48 -3.84 -1.09
CA PHE A 132 -4.40 -4.03 -0.11
C PHE A 132 -4.22 -5.51 0.27
N GLU A 133 -5.29 -6.25 0.54
CA GLU A 133 -5.21 -7.69 0.81
C GLU A 133 -4.64 -8.46 -0.39
N ALA A 134 -5.00 -8.07 -1.61
CA ALA A 134 -4.44 -8.67 -2.83
C ALA A 134 -2.94 -8.40 -2.96
N PHE A 135 -2.48 -7.18 -2.66
CA PHE A 135 -1.05 -6.85 -2.60
C PHE A 135 -0.32 -7.73 -1.58
N VAL A 136 -0.84 -7.79 -0.35
CA VAL A 136 -0.27 -8.63 0.70
C VAL A 136 -0.21 -10.09 0.27
N ALA A 137 -1.27 -10.63 -0.30
CA ALA A 137 -1.31 -12.02 -0.76
C ALA A 137 -0.27 -12.28 -1.86
N HIS A 138 -0.13 -11.36 -2.82
CA HIS A 138 0.86 -11.46 -3.90
C HIS A 138 2.29 -11.49 -3.34
N ILE A 139 2.64 -10.55 -2.47
CA ILE A 139 3.96 -10.53 -1.84
C ILE A 139 4.19 -11.81 -1.01
N ARG A 140 3.21 -12.27 -0.25
CA ARG A 140 3.34 -13.49 0.59
C ARG A 140 3.53 -14.76 -0.22
N ALA A 141 3.07 -14.83 -1.45
CA ALA A 141 3.29 -15.97 -2.33
C ALA A 141 4.79 -16.17 -2.64
N ALA A 142 5.56 -15.10 -2.78
CA ALA A 142 6.98 -15.11 -3.11
C ALA A 142 7.89 -14.85 -1.88
N ALA A 143 7.50 -13.93 -0.98
CA ALA A 143 8.31 -13.44 0.14
C ALA A 143 7.53 -13.52 1.47
N ARG A 144 7.32 -14.75 1.98
CA ARG A 144 6.41 -15.05 3.11
C ARG A 144 6.73 -14.31 4.41
N GLY A 145 7.97 -14.07 4.72
CA GLY A 145 8.43 -13.52 5.98
C GLY A 145 8.73 -12.02 5.95
N THR A 146 8.77 -11.41 4.77
CA THR A 146 9.16 -10.01 4.60
C THR A 146 8.14 -9.08 5.26
N PRO A 147 8.53 -8.22 6.21
CA PRO A 147 7.64 -7.22 6.79
C PRO A 147 7.07 -6.29 5.73
N ILE A 148 5.77 -5.99 5.83
CA ILE A 148 5.09 -5.01 4.98
C ILE A 148 4.57 -3.90 5.88
N TYR A 149 4.96 -2.67 5.58
CA TYR A 149 4.52 -1.46 6.23
C TYR A 149 3.59 -0.69 5.29
N TYR A 150 2.40 -0.38 5.75
CA TYR A 150 1.50 0.49 5.02
C TYR A 150 1.53 1.88 5.68
N ILE A 151 1.92 2.90 4.91
CA ILE A 151 1.79 4.29 5.35
C ILE A 151 0.35 4.71 5.13
N SER A 152 -0.31 5.24 6.16
CA SER A 152 -1.71 5.69 6.08
C SER A 152 -1.92 6.67 4.92
N ILE A 153 -3.07 6.58 4.27
CA ILE A 153 -3.49 7.60 3.32
C ILE A 153 -3.48 8.94 4.03
N LYS A 154 -2.75 9.91 3.48
CA LYS A 154 -2.62 11.24 4.06
C LYS A 154 -3.84 12.10 3.82
N PRO A 155 -4.25 12.97 4.76
CA PRO A 155 -5.18 14.05 4.47
C PRO A 155 -4.52 15.03 3.50
N SER A 156 -5.27 15.53 2.53
CA SER A 156 -4.76 16.57 1.63
C SER A 156 -5.84 17.61 1.31
N PRO A 157 -5.48 18.89 1.18
CA PRO A 157 -6.46 19.92 0.83
C PRO A 157 -7.24 19.62 -0.44
N ALA A 158 -6.55 19.13 -1.49
CA ALA A 158 -7.17 18.82 -2.79
C ALA A 158 -8.19 17.68 -2.74
N ARG A 159 -8.07 16.78 -1.79
CA ARG A 159 -8.93 15.60 -1.63
C ARG A 159 -9.69 15.60 -0.31
N TRP A 160 -9.81 16.75 0.35
CA TRP A 160 -10.44 16.86 1.66
C TRP A 160 -11.89 16.35 1.70
N THR A 161 -12.64 16.54 0.62
CA THR A 161 -14.01 16.02 0.51
C THR A 161 -14.09 14.49 0.51
N LEU A 162 -12.98 13.79 0.22
CA LEU A 162 -12.87 12.33 0.23
C LEU A 162 -12.27 11.79 1.53
N TRP A 163 -11.87 12.68 2.44
CA TRP A 163 -11.12 12.31 3.63
C TRP A 163 -11.82 11.28 4.50
N GLN A 164 -13.13 11.36 4.65
CA GLN A 164 -13.89 10.39 5.45
C GLN A 164 -13.76 8.97 4.90
N GLU A 165 -13.78 8.81 3.59
CA GLU A 165 -13.61 7.52 2.93
C GLU A 165 -12.15 7.03 3.06
N MET A 166 -11.17 7.93 2.93
CA MET A 166 -9.76 7.63 3.16
C MET A 166 -9.48 7.19 4.61
N GLN A 167 -10.09 7.87 5.60
CA GLN A 167 -9.99 7.46 7.00
C GLN A 167 -10.56 6.05 7.21
N ARG A 168 -11.68 5.74 6.56
CA ARG A 168 -12.27 4.40 6.66
C ARG A 168 -11.34 3.33 6.07
N ALA A 169 -10.71 3.58 4.92
CA ALA A 169 -9.71 2.67 4.35
C ALA A 169 -8.52 2.50 5.31
N ASN A 170 -8.01 3.59 5.89
CA ASN A 170 -6.96 3.54 6.89
C ASN A 170 -7.35 2.66 8.09
N GLN A 171 -8.56 2.81 8.62
CA GLN A 171 -9.05 2.01 9.75
C GLN A 171 -9.15 0.51 9.42
N LEU A 172 -9.63 0.16 8.22
CA LEU A 172 -9.71 -1.23 7.76
C LEU A 172 -8.32 -1.86 7.67
N ILE A 173 -7.36 -1.15 7.06
CA ILE A 173 -5.99 -1.61 6.90
C ILE A 173 -5.29 -1.70 8.26
N GLU A 174 -5.42 -0.69 9.12
CA GLU A 174 -4.86 -0.72 10.47
C GLU A 174 -5.37 -1.92 11.27
N ALA A 175 -6.70 -2.13 11.31
CA ALA A 175 -7.29 -3.27 11.99
C ALA A 175 -6.72 -4.61 11.48
N ARG A 176 -6.50 -4.72 10.17
CA ARG A 176 -5.88 -5.91 9.56
C ARG A 176 -4.46 -6.14 10.02
N THR A 177 -3.66 -5.09 10.16
CA THR A 177 -2.25 -5.21 10.58
C THR A 177 -2.12 -5.72 12.02
N THR A 178 -3.11 -5.53 12.87
CA THR A 178 -3.10 -6.07 14.25
C THR A 178 -3.20 -7.60 14.30
N THR A 179 -3.64 -8.23 13.23
CA THR A 179 -3.89 -9.69 13.17
C THR A 179 -2.71 -10.49 12.63
N VAL A 180 -1.69 -9.83 12.06
CA VAL A 180 -0.53 -10.46 11.43
C VAL A 180 0.75 -9.75 11.81
N SER A 181 1.65 -10.42 12.50
CA SER A 181 2.87 -9.83 13.07
C SER A 181 3.88 -9.26 12.07
N THR A 182 3.73 -9.58 10.79
CA THR A 182 4.57 -9.08 9.70
C THR A 182 3.87 -8.02 8.84
N LEU A 183 2.70 -7.55 9.27
CA LEU A 183 2.02 -6.39 8.69
C LEU A 183 2.05 -5.26 9.71
N HIS A 184 2.39 -4.08 9.26
CA HIS A 184 2.55 -2.90 10.11
C HIS A 184 1.82 -1.72 9.49
N PHE A 185 1.20 -0.90 10.33
CA PHE A 185 0.59 0.35 9.95
C PHE A 185 1.44 1.51 10.50
N ILE A 186 1.73 2.48 9.66
CA ILE A 186 2.43 3.72 10.03
C ILE A 186 1.46 4.87 9.80
N ASP A 187 0.90 5.39 10.88
CA ASP A 187 0.00 6.53 10.77
C ASP A 187 0.80 7.84 10.65
N VAL A 188 0.66 8.48 9.50
CA VAL A 188 1.15 9.84 9.24
C VAL A 188 0.01 10.85 9.23
N SER A 189 -1.23 10.39 9.21
CA SER A 189 -2.39 11.22 8.91
C SER A 189 -2.73 12.18 10.04
N GLU A 190 -2.66 11.73 11.29
CA GLU A 190 -3.00 12.56 12.45
C GLU A 190 -2.04 13.75 12.57
N ALA A 191 -0.74 13.52 12.35
CA ALA A 191 0.29 14.57 12.43
C ALA A 191 0.20 15.60 11.28
N MET A 192 -0.56 15.32 10.23
CA MET A 192 -0.78 16.23 9.11
C MET A 192 -2.03 17.10 9.27
N LEU A 193 -2.74 16.99 10.39
CA LEU A 193 -3.92 17.79 10.72
C LEU A 193 -3.58 18.86 11.78
N ASP A 194 -4.19 20.03 11.64
CA ASP A 194 -4.11 21.10 12.62
C ASP A 194 -5.05 20.87 13.82
N GLU A 195 -5.03 21.78 14.81
CA GLU A 195 -5.89 21.72 16.00
C GLU A 195 -7.40 21.75 15.67
N GLN A 196 -7.77 22.21 14.46
CA GLN A 196 -9.13 22.24 13.96
C GLN A 196 -9.46 20.98 13.15
N GLY A 197 -8.53 20.03 13.04
CA GLY A 197 -8.69 18.81 12.27
C GLY A 197 -8.68 19.04 10.75
N GLN A 198 -8.05 20.12 10.27
CA GLN A 198 -7.89 20.41 8.85
C GLN A 198 -6.48 20.09 8.38
N PRO A 199 -6.25 19.75 7.09
CA PRO A 199 -4.91 19.53 6.57
C PRO A 199 -4.03 20.78 6.75
N ILE A 200 -2.83 20.61 7.31
CA ILE A 200 -1.85 21.68 7.48
C ILE A 200 -1.33 22.07 6.10
N GLY A 201 -1.78 23.24 5.59
CA GLY A 201 -1.51 23.67 4.21
C GLY A 201 -0.03 23.78 3.87
N GLU A 202 0.84 24.12 4.82
CA GLU A 202 2.30 24.27 4.62
C GLU A 202 2.99 22.95 4.26
N LEU A 203 2.38 21.81 4.57
CA LEU A 203 2.91 20.49 4.21
C LEU A 203 2.70 20.14 2.73
N PHE A 204 1.93 20.95 2.00
CA PHE A 204 1.53 20.67 0.62
C PHE A 204 1.99 21.75 -0.35
N LEU A 205 2.30 21.35 -1.57
CA LEU A 205 2.53 22.25 -2.69
C LEU A 205 1.25 22.99 -3.08
N ALA A 206 1.36 23.92 -4.02
CA ALA A 206 0.25 24.76 -4.46
C ALA A 206 -0.95 23.96 -5.05
N ASP A 207 -0.71 22.70 -5.45
CA ASP A 207 -1.77 21.79 -5.91
C ASP A 207 -2.60 21.19 -4.75
N GLY A 208 -2.16 21.40 -3.51
CA GLY A 208 -2.81 20.89 -2.32
C GLY A 208 -2.81 19.36 -2.17
N LEU A 209 -1.97 18.65 -2.93
CA LEU A 209 -1.89 17.18 -2.98
C LEU A 209 -0.49 16.66 -2.70
N HIS A 210 0.50 17.13 -3.47
CA HIS A 210 1.89 16.72 -3.32
C HIS A 210 2.55 17.48 -2.17
N MET A 211 3.47 16.81 -1.50
CA MET A 211 4.08 17.34 -0.29
C MET A 211 5.23 18.29 -0.60
N THR A 212 5.41 19.27 0.29
CA THR A 212 6.62 20.09 0.37
C THR A 212 7.73 19.34 1.08
N THR A 213 8.94 19.94 1.14
CA THR A 213 10.02 19.44 2.01
C THR A 213 9.55 19.25 3.46
N ALA A 214 8.79 20.20 4.02
CA ALA A 214 8.25 20.09 5.37
C ALA A 214 7.30 18.88 5.53
N GLY A 215 6.53 18.52 4.50
CA GLY A 215 5.70 17.33 4.50
C GLY A 215 6.53 16.05 4.56
N TYR A 216 7.63 15.98 3.80
CA TYR A 216 8.54 14.83 3.85
C TYR A 216 9.38 14.79 5.14
N GLU A 217 9.78 15.93 5.70
CA GLU A 217 10.41 15.98 7.03
C GLU A 217 9.50 15.42 8.13
N LEU A 218 8.22 15.77 8.07
CA LEU A 218 7.21 15.21 8.98
C LEU A 218 7.11 13.68 8.82
N TRP A 219 6.98 13.19 7.58
CA TRP A 219 6.92 11.75 7.31
C TRP A 219 8.18 11.04 7.79
N THR A 220 9.36 11.61 7.52
CA THR A 220 10.66 11.10 7.99
C THR A 220 10.67 10.93 9.50
N SER A 221 10.16 11.93 10.24
CA SER A 221 10.12 11.90 11.70
C SER A 221 9.25 10.77 12.29
N ILE A 222 8.33 10.21 11.50
CA ILE A 222 7.42 9.13 11.89
C ILE A 222 7.89 7.78 11.33
N VAL A 223 8.17 7.74 10.02
CA VAL A 223 8.47 6.51 9.30
C VAL A 223 9.82 5.92 9.70
N ARG A 224 10.88 6.76 9.71
CA ARG A 224 12.23 6.31 10.03
C ARG A 224 12.38 5.66 11.40
N PRO A 225 11.95 6.28 12.53
CA PRO A 225 12.10 5.68 13.85
C PRO A 225 11.28 4.39 13.98
N ARG A 226 10.12 4.29 13.30
CA ARG A 226 9.33 3.08 13.30
C ARG A 226 10.06 1.93 12.59
N LEU A 227 10.59 2.16 11.40
CA LEU A 227 11.36 1.15 10.67
C LEU A 227 12.62 0.75 11.44
N ALA A 228 13.37 1.71 11.99
CA ALA A 228 14.58 1.44 12.76
C ALA A 228 14.29 0.58 14.00
N ALA A 229 13.23 0.86 14.73
CA ALA A 229 12.84 0.10 15.91
C ALA A 229 12.41 -1.33 15.58
N ASP A 230 11.58 -1.50 14.56
CA ASP A 230 11.04 -2.81 14.18
C ASP A 230 12.09 -3.71 13.51
N LEU A 231 13.04 -3.12 12.77
CA LEU A 231 14.10 -3.85 12.05
C LEU A 231 15.40 -3.99 12.87
N GLY A 232 15.49 -3.32 14.01
CA GLY A 232 16.66 -3.42 14.92
C GLY A 232 17.91 -2.73 14.38
N ILE A 233 17.76 -1.61 13.65
CA ILE A 233 18.82 -0.85 12.98
C ILE A 233 19.06 0.49 13.69
#